data_4c4328d298db2987f93730dcf9ed7cd3
#
_entry.id   4c4328d298db2987f93730dcf9ed7cd3
#
_cell.length_a   1.000
_cell.length_b   1.000
_cell.length_c   1.000
_cell.angle_alpha   90.00
_cell.angle_beta   90.00
_cell.angle_gamma   90.00
#
_symmetry.space_group_name_H-M   'P 1'
#
loop_
_entity.id
_entity.type
_entity.pdbx_description
1 polymer ?
#
loop_
_entity_poly.entity_id
_entity_poly.type
_entity_poly.pdbx_seq_one_letter_code
_entity_poly.pdbx_strand_id
1 'polypeptide(L)'
;MWGFFHAERSTMESLTTYFSENILIQRIKSLERKVGHTPLVRISKIFQRKGVSLYAKKEWAQLSGSVKARAAYQIIRRAIEEGELTQQKILLDATSGNTGIAYATIAGLLNIPITLCLPENASKERKEILESLGAKLILTSRFEGTDGAQERARQISNSDPSAYFYADQYKNDNNWKAHYFSTAPEIIDALPGITHFVAGLGTTGTFVGTGRRLKEFNPDIKLISLQPDTALHGLEGWKHLETAKVPQIFDSRLADENHEVKTEKAYEIIRSAWKHEDLYLSPSSAANLAGAIQVAQTLKEGIVVTILPDNGDKYAEIINKIL
;
A
#
# COMPACT_ATOMS: atom_id res chain seq x y z
N MET A 1 -14.32 -16.45 -52.83
CA MET A 1 -15.14 -15.51 -52.00
C MET A 1 -14.99 -15.64 -50.49
N TRP A 2 -14.46 -16.77 -49.97
CA TRP A 2 -14.29 -16.99 -48.51
C TRP A 2 -13.05 -16.32 -47.87
N GLY A 3 -12.01 -16.01 -48.66
CA GLY A 3 -10.78 -15.42 -48.12
C GLY A 3 -10.85 -13.92 -47.76
N PHE A 4 -11.72 -13.17 -48.44
CA PHE A 4 -11.88 -11.71 -48.18
C PHE A 4 -12.57 -11.41 -46.84
N PHE A 5 -13.60 -12.21 -46.49
CA PHE A 5 -14.31 -12.02 -45.22
C PHE A 5 -13.49 -12.38 -43.97
N HIS A 6 -12.49 -13.24 -44.05
CA HIS A 6 -11.59 -13.56 -42.95
C HIS A 6 -10.54 -12.48 -42.72
N ALA A 7 -10.02 -11.86 -43.79
CA ALA A 7 -9.03 -10.79 -43.68
C ALA A 7 -9.65 -9.49 -43.09
N GLU A 8 -10.86 -9.11 -43.53
CA GLU A 8 -11.55 -7.93 -43.00
C GLU A 8 -11.96 -8.10 -41.53
N ARG A 9 -12.40 -9.30 -41.12
CA ARG A 9 -12.74 -9.60 -39.71
C ARG A 9 -11.51 -9.53 -38.80
N SER A 10 -10.39 -10.09 -39.23
CA SER A 10 -9.11 -10.00 -38.50
C SER A 10 -8.61 -8.55 -38.37
N THR A 11 -8.78 -7.73 -39.40
CA THR A 11 -8.38 -6.32 -39.37
C THR A 11 -9.28 -5.48 -38.48
N MET A 12 -10.60 -5.72 -38.48
CA MET A 12 -11.54 -5.04 -37.59
C MET A 12 -11.37 -5.43 -36.14
N GLU A 13 -11.11 -6.70 -35.83
CA GLU A 13 -10.82 -7.17 -34.47
C GLU A 13 -9.50 -6.55 -33.95
N SER A 14 -8.46 -6.48 -34.77
CA SER A 14 -7.18 -5.82 -34.40
C SER A 14 -7.33 -4.32 -34.14
N LEU A 15 -8.10 -3.62 -34.98
CA LEU A 15 -8.39 -2.19 -34.78
C LEU A 15 -9.22 -1.95 -33.51
N THR A 16 -10.23 -2.76 -33.25
CA THR A 16 -11.08 -2.64 -32.04
C THR A 16 -10.24 -2.87 -30.77
N THR A 17 -9.36 -3.86 -30.78
CA THR A 17 -8.43 -4.15 -29.68
C THR A 17 -7.47 -2.98 -29.48
N TYR A 18 -6.85 -2.46 -30.53
CA TYR A 18 -5.95 -1.31 -30.48
C TYR A 18 -6.63 -0.05 -29.90
N PHE A 19 -7.87 0.25 -30.31
CA PHE A 19 -8.63 1.38 -29.77
C PHE A 19 -8.98 1.18 -28.30
N SER A 20 -9.37 -0.04 -27.89
CA SER A 20 -9.70 -0.33 -26.50
C SER A 20 -8.50 -0.23 -25.55
N GLU A 21 -7.33 -0.68 -25.99
CA GLU A 21 -6.07 -0.57 -25.23
C GLU A 21 -5.63 0.90 -25.07
N ASN A 22 -5.70 1.71 -26.13
CA ASN A 22 -5.40 3.14 -26.03
C ASN A 22 -6.33 3.87 -25.07
N ILE A 23 -7.62 3.53 -25.06
CA ILE A 23 -8.59 4.09 -24.13
C ILE A 23 -8.23 3.71 -22.69
N LEU A 24 -7.84 2.46 -22.45
CA LEU A 24 -7.47 1.98 -21.12
C LEU A 24 -6.20 2.68 -20.60
N ILE A 25 -5.20 2.86 -21.46
CA ILE A 25 -3.97 3.62 -21.15
C ILE A 25 -4.31 5.09 -20.80
N GLN A 26 -5.20 5.73 -21.54
CA GLN A 26 -5.60 7.10 -21.23
C GLN A 26 -6.36 7.19 -19.92
N ARG A 27 -7.27 6.25 -19.65
CA ARG A 27 -8.02 6.19 -18.38
C ARG A 27 -7.10 6.01 -17.19
N ILE A 28 -6.17 5.05 -17.21
CA ILE A 28 -5.24 4.87 -16.09
C ILE A 28 -4.36 6.10 -15.88
N LYS A 29 -3.85 6.72 -16.93
CA LYS A 29 -3.07 7.97 -16.84
C LYS A 29 -3.88 9.12 -16.22
N SER A 30 -5.18 9.22 -16.49
CA SER A 30 -6.03 10.25 -15.89
C SER A 30 -6.16 10.16 -14.37
N LEU A 31 -5.90 8.97 -13.79
CA LEU A 31 -5.92 8.76 -12.34
C LEU A 31 -4.63 9.23 -11.65
N GLU A 32 -3.55 9.52 -12.39
CA GLU A 32 -2.26 9.91 -11.83
C GLU A 32 -2.38 11.09 -10.86
N ARG A 33 -3.19 12.09 -11.19
CA ARG A 33 -3.40 13.28 -10.36
C ARG A 33 -4.14 13.00 -9.03
N LYS A 34 -4.76 11.82 -8.90
CA LYS A 34 -5.51 11.40 -7.71
C LYS A 34 -4.67 10.52 -6.78
N VAL A 35 -3.45 10.18 -7.18
CA VAL A 35 -2.55 9.29 -6.45
C VAL A 35 -1.28 10.05 -6.09
N GLY A 36 -0.87 9.97 -4.84
CA GLY A 36 0.26 10.74 -4.34
C GLY A 36 -0.09 12.17 -3.95
N HIS A 37 0.92 13.04 -3.93
CA HIS A 37 0.84 14.46 -3.52
C HIS A 37 0.18 14.64 -2.15
N THR A 38 0.43 13.70 -1.24
CA THR A 38 -0.18 13.68 0.08
C THR A 38 0.48 14.69 1.02
N PRO A 39 -0.27 15.29 1.96
CA PRO A 39 0.28 16.28 2.87
C PRO A 39 1.37 15.70 3.78
N LEU A 40 2.43 16.46 4.00
CA LEU A 40 3.44 16.22 5.00
C LEU A 40 3.24 17.22 6.15
N VAL A 41 2.85 16.74 7.32
CA VAL A 41 2.47 17.57 8.47
C VAL A 41 3.49 17.47 9.59
N ARG A 42 3.76 18.57 10.27
CA ARG A 42 4.61 18.59 11.45
C ARG A 42 3.83 18.10 12.67
N ILE A 43 4.43 17.19 13.42
CA ILE A 43 3.92 16.73 14.72
C ILE A 43 4.59 17.59 15.79
N SER A 44 3.82 18.40 16.50
CA SER A 44 4.38 19.43 17.38
C SER A 44 3.71 19.59 18.74
N LYS A 45 2.60 18.89 18.98
CA LYS A 45 1.90 18.95 20.27
C LYS A 45 2.18 17.71 21.13
N ILE A 46 2.26 16.53 20.52
CA ILE A 46 2.57 15.28 21.23
C ILE A 46 4.07 14.95 21.24
N PHE A 47 4.88 15.66 20.43
CA PHE A 47 6.33 15.57 20.43
C PHE A 47 6.96 16.94 20.32
N GLN A 48 7.83 17.28 21.28
CA GLN A 48 8.64 18.51 21.29
C GLN A 48 10.04 18.21 21.81
N ARG A 49 11.05 18.52 21.03
CA ARG A 49 12.46 18.45 21.41
C ARG A 49 13.27 19.51 20.66
N LYS A 50 14.06 20.27 21.39
CA LYS A 50 14.94 21.30 20.79
C LYS A 50 15.91 20.63 19.81
N GLY A 51 16.05 21.20 18.62
CA GLY A 51 16.93 20.66 17.57
C GLY A 51 16.32 19.52 16.76
N VAL A 52 15.19 18.94 17.15
CA VAL A 52 14.56 17.81 16.44
C VAL A 52 13.17 18.20 15.93
N SER A 53 12.91 17.90 14.67
CA SER A 53 11.60 18.08 14.05
C SER A 53 11.05 16.73 13.58
N LEU A 54 9.78 16.47 13.87
CA LEU A 54 9.07 15.24 13.46
C LEU A 54 7.97 15.60 12.48
N TYR A 55 7.95 14.91 11.35
CA TYR A 55 6.94 15.05 10.31
C TYR A 55 6.29 13.71 9.97
N ALA A 56 5.04 13.76 9.58
CA ALA A 56 4.25 12.59 9.22
C ALA A 56 3.51 12.81 7.88
N LYS A 57 3.61 11.86 6.95
CA LYS A 57 2.99 11.94 5.63
C LYS A 57 1.62 11.27 5.65
N LYS A 58 0.56 12.06 5.42
CA LYS A 58 -0.86 11.65 5.52
C LYS A 58 -1.31 10.91 4.26
N GLU A 59 -1.01 9.62 4.16
CA GLU A 59 -1.24 8.81 2.96
C GLU A 59 -2.72 8.47 2.67
N TRP A 60 -3.65 8.84 3.53
CA TRP A 60 -5.08 8.73 3.23
C TRP A 60 -5.63 9.88 2.36
N ALA A 61 -4.89 10.96 2.19
CA ALA A 61 -5.30 12.12 1.40
C ALA A 61 -5.11 11.89 -0.12
N GLN A 62 -5.50 10.71 -0.60
CA GLN A 62 -5.40 10.31 -2.00
C GLN A 62 -6.46 9.27 -2.36
N LEU A 63 -6.49 8.83 -3.63
CA LEU A 63 -7.42 7.80 -4.11
C LEU A 63 -7.43 6.57 -3.17
N SER A 64 -8.58 5.99 -2.91
CA SER A 64 -8.82 4.84 -2.00
C SER A 64 -8.48 5.07 -0.52
N GLY A 65 -8.05 6.27 -0.11
CA GLY A 65 -7.85 6.64 1.29
C GLY A 65 -6.76 5.84 2.01
N SER A 66 -5.66 5.48 1.34
CA SER A 66 -4.51 4.85 1.97
C SER A 66 -3.25 4.86 1.10
N VAL A 67 -2.12 4.57 1.73
CA VAL A 67 -0.80 4.39 1.09
C VAL A 67 -0.81 3.36 -0.05
N LYS A 68 -1.74 2.42 -0.03
CA LYS A 68 -1.85 1.35 -1.03
C LYS A 68 -2.33 1.84 -2.40
N ALA A 69 -2.92 3.03 -2.48
CA ALA A 69 -3.24 3.66 -3.77
C ALA A 69 -2.01 3.75 -4.68
N ARG A 70 -0.85 4.08 -4.13
CA ARG A 70 0.41 4.21 -4.89
C ARG A 70 0.84 2.90 -5.52
N ALA A 71 0.95 1.85 -4.71
CA ALA A 71 1.33 0.52 -5.19
C ALA A 71 0.31 -0.05 -6.18
N ALA A 72 -0.98 0.01 -5.86
CA ALA A 72 -2.04 -0.48 -6.72
C ALA A 72 -2.06 0.24 -8.08
N TYR A 73 -1.95 1.56 -8.07
CA TYR A 73 -1.88 2.36 -9.29
C TYR A 73 -0.69 1.97 -10.16
N GLN A 74 0.51 1.89 -9.58
CA GLN A 74 1.73 1.58 -10.33
C GLN A 74 1.71 0.15 -10.90
N ILE A 75 1.23 -0.84 -10.12
CA ILE A 75 1.09 -2.23 -10.58
C ILE A 75 0.11 -2.30 -11.75
N ILE A 76 -1.09 -1.73 -11.61
CA ILE A 76 -2.12 -1.74 -12.65
C ILE A 76 -1.65 -0.96 -13.88
N ARG A 77 -1.07 0.22 -13.70
CA ARG A 77 -0.57 1.05 -14.80
C ARG A 77 0.46 0.31 -15.63
N ARG A 78 1.47 -0.28 -14.99
CA ARG A 78 2.51 -1.02 -15.70
C ARG A 78 1.97 -2.24 -16.41
N ALA A 79 1.09 -3.00 -15.77
CA ALA A 79 0.46 -4.15 -16.39
C ALA A 79 -0.37 -3.78 -17.64
N ILE A 80 -1.05 -2.62 -17.63
CA ILE A 80 -1.77 -2.10 -18.79
C ILE A 80 -0.79 -1.64 -19.88
N GLU A 81 0.25 -0.87 -19.52
CA GLU A 81 1.26 -0.38 -20.46
C GLU A 81 2.06 -1.51 -21.12
N GLU A 82 2.23 -2.64 -20.43
CA GLU A 82 2.94 -3.85 -20.90
C GLU A 82 1.99 -4.86 -21.60
N GLY A 83 0.69 -4.57 -21.66
CA GLY A 83 -0.32 -5.45 -22.28
C GLY A 83 -0.65 -6.71 -21.46
N GLU A 84 -0.18 -6.79 -20.21
CA GLU A 84 -0.45 -7.92 -19.32
C GLU A 84 -1.87 -7.88 -18.74
N LEU A 85 -2.41 -6.66 -18.50
CA LEU A 85 -3.77 -6.43 -18.03
C LEU A 85 -4.56 -5.67 -19.10
N THR A 86 -5.56 -6.32 -19.67
CA THR A 86 -6.48 -5.77 -20.67
C THR A 86 -7.90 -5.71 -20.12
N GLN A 87 -8.85 -5.17 -20.86
CA GLN A 87 -10.27 -5.19 -20.46
C GLN A 87 -10.91 -6.59 -20.45
N GLN A 88 -10.30 -7.57 -21.12
CA GLN A 88 -10.75 -8.95 -21.15
C GLN A 88 -10.23 -9.77 -19.97
N LYS A 89 -9.20 -9.29 -19.27
CA LYS A 89 -8.63 -9.99 -18.12
C LYS A 89 -9.24 -9.52 -16.80
N ILE A 90 -9.27 -10.43 -15.86
CA ILE A 90 -9.70 -10.19 -14.48
C ILE A 90 -8.46 -9.84 -13.65
N LEU A 91 -8.47 -8.70 -12.99
CA LEU A 91 -7.45 -8.38 -11.98
C LEU A 91 -7.65 -9.30 -10.77
N LEU A 92 -6.58 -9.97 -10.35
CA LEU A 92 -6.60 -10.94 -9.24
C LEU A 92 -5.53 -10.57 -8.21
N ASP A 93 -5.87 -10.59 -6.92
CA ASP A 93 -4.89 -10.57 -5.83
C ASP A 93 -5.45 -11.23 -4.56
N ALA A 94 -4.58 -11.41 -3.56
CA ALA A 94 -4.92 -11.94 -2.24
C ALA A 94 -4.79 -10.84 -1.19
N THR A 95 -5.93 -10.31 -0.74
CA THR A 95 -5.95 -9.24 0.26
C THR A 95 -7.35 -8.93 0.77
N SER A 96 -7.46 -8.68 2.07
CA SER A 96 -8.70 -8.20 2.71
C SER A 96 -8.60 -6.74 3.17
N GLY A 97 -7.44 -6.10 3.01
CA GLY A 97 -7.18 -4.78 3.53
C GLY A 97 -7.15 -3.68 2.47
N ASN A 98 -6.43 -2.61 2.79
CA ASN A 98 -6.32 -1.42 1.96
C ASN A 98 -5.86 -1.67 0.51
N THR A 99 -5.08 -2.72 0.26
CA THR A 99 -4.68 -3.08 -1.10
C THR A 99 -5.87 -3.53 -1.94
N GLY A 100 -6.74 -4.37 -1.37
CA GLY A 100 -7.97 -4.80 -2.04
C GLY A 100 -8.88 -3.62 -2.37
N ILE A 101 -9.04 -2.69 -1.41
CA ILE A 101 -9.83 -1.47 -1.62
C ILE A 101 -9.20 -0.62 -2.74
N ALA A 102 -7.88 -0.47 -2.76
CA ALA A 102 -7.20 0.30 -3.79
C ALA A 102 -7.34 -0.34 -5.18
N TYR A 103 -7.15 -1.66 -5.28
CA TYR A 103 -7.37 -2.38 -6.53
C TYR A 103 -8.82 -2.30 -7.00
N ALA A 104 -9.79 -2.54 -6.11
CA ALA A 104 -11.20 -2.49 -6.48
C ALA A 104 -11.64 -1.08 -6.92
N THR A 105 -11.15 -0.03 -6.22
CA THR A 105 -11.41 1.37 -6.61
C THR A 105 -10.86 1.67 -8.00
N ILE A 106 -9.61 1.30 -8.29
CA ILE A 106 -8.99 1.57 -9.59
C ILE A 106 -9.64 0.72 -10.69
N ALA A 107 -9.85 -0.58 -10.44
CA ALA A 107 -10.49 -1.49 -11.39
C ALA A 107 -11.90 -1.03 -11.77
N GLY A 108 -12.71 -0.57 -10.78
CA GLY A 108 -14.02 0.01 -11.03
C GLY A 108 -13.98 1.26 -11.91
N LEU A 109 -13.03 2.17 -11.69
CA LEU A 109 -12.82 3.36 -12.52
C LEU A 109 -12.38 3.05 -13.95
N LEU A 110 -11.72 1.90 -14.14
CA LEU A 110 -11.26 1.41 -15.44
C LEU A 110 -12.25 0.48 -16.14
N ASN A 111 -13.33 0.07 -15.46
CA ASN A 111 -14.26 -0.99 -15.87
C ASN A 111 -13.53 -2.35 -16.11
N ILE A 112 -12.55 -2.67 -15.26
CA ILE A 112 -11.86 -3.97 -15.28
C ILE A 112 -12.49 -4.85 -14.20
N PRO A 113 -12.89 -6.10 -14.53
CA PRO A 113 -13.38 -7.02 -13.51
C PRO A 113 -12.27 -7.39 -12.53
N ILE A 114 -12.65 -7.52 -11.25
CA ILE A 114 -11.69 -7.85 -10.18
C ILE A 114 -12.18 -9.02 -9.33
N THR A 115 -11.27 -9.90 -8.96
CA THR A 115 -11.46 -11.01 -8.02
C THR A 115 -10.41 -10.92 -6.91
N LEU A 116 -10.84 -11.02 -5.65
CA LEU A 116 -9.97 -10.99 -4.50
C LEU A 116 -10.12 -12.26 -3.67
N CYS A 117 -9.00 -12.91 -3.36
CA CYS A 117 -8.94 -14.03 -2.42
C CYS A 117 -8.66 -13.47 -1.02
N LEU A 118 -9.46 -13.88 -0.03
CA LEU A 118 -9.30 -13.44 1.36
C LEU A 118 -9.81 -14.49 2.35
N PRO A 119 -9.24 -14.55 3.58
CA PRO A 119 -9.72 -15.48 4.60
C PRO A 119 -11.16 -15.19 5.00
N GLU A 120 -11.94 -16.23 5.27
CA GLU A 120 -13.36 -16.11 5.64
C GLU A 120 -13.60 -15.29 6.92
N ASN A 121 -12.62 -15.24 7.82
CA ASN A 121 -12.65 -14.43 9.05
C ASN A 121 -12.25 -12.95 8.84
N ALA A 122 -12.03 -12.50 7.60
CA ALA A 122 -11.94 -11.05 7.34
C ALA A 122 -13.23 -10.36 7.79
N SER A 123 -13.11 -9.14 8.34
CA SER A 123 -14.27 -8.45 8.94
C SER A 123 -15.40 -8.27 7.93
N LYS A 124 -16.63 -8.30 8.45
CA LYS A 124 -17.84 -8.12 7.63
C LYS A 124 -17.79 -6.78 6.88
N GLU A 125 -17.42 -5.71 7.59
CA GLU A 125 -17.30 -4.36 7.03
C GLU A 125 -16.38 -4.33 5.80
N ARG A 126 -15.25 -5.02 5.86
CA ARG A 126 -14.30 -5.07 4.71
C ARG A 126 -14.83 -5.81 3.52
N LYS A 127 -15.52 -6.94 3.76
CA LYS A 127 -16.17 -7.66 2.66
C LYS A 127 -17.22 -6.78 2.01
N GLU A 128 -18.06 -6.10 2.78
CA GLU A 128 -19.07 -5.17 2.28
C GLU A 128 -18.47 -4.02 1.48
N ILE A 129 -17.34 -3.43 1.95
CA ILE A 129 -16.64 -2.39 1.20
C ILE A 129 -16.13 -2.93 -0.14
N LEU A 130 -15.50 -4.10 -0.16
CA LEU A 130 -14.94 -4.69 -1.39
C LEU A 130 -16.05 -5.05 -2.39
N GLU A 131 -17.15 -5.64 -1.92
CA GLU A 131 -18.31 -5.98 -2.74
C GLU A 131 -19.00 -4.72 -3.29
N SER A 132 -19.13 -3.66 -2.49
CA SER A 132 -19.68 -2.38 -2.93
C SER A 132 -18.84 -1.70 -4.02
N LEU A 133 -17.54 -1.99 -4.06
CA LEU A 133 -16.62 -1.56 -5.11
C LEU A 133 -16.61 -2.50 -6.33
N GLY A 134 -17.49 -3.52 -6.36
CA GLY A 134 -17.65 -4.45 -7.49
C GLY A 134 -16.65 -5.62 -7.49
N ALA A 135 -15.93 -5.88 -6.40
CA ALA A 135 -15.03 -7.02 -6.33
C ALA A 135 -15.78 -8.34 -6.12
N LYS A 136 -15.44 -9.37 -6.90
CA LYS A 136 -15.82 -10.75 -6.61
C LYS A 136 -14.89 -11.30 -5.53
N LEU A 137 -15.46 -11.83 -4.46
CA LEU A 137 -14.71 -12.39 -3.33
C LEU A 137 -14.64 -13.91 -3.43
N ILE A 138 -13.44 -14.48 -3.20
CA ILE A 138 -13.20 -15.91 -3.02
C ILE A 138 -12.70 -16.07 -1.59
N LEU A 139 -13.54 -16.68 -0.74
CA LEU A 139 -13.20 -16.90 0.66
C LEU A 139 -12.32 -18.16 0.79
N THR A 140 -11.26 -18.04 1.59
CA THR A 140 -10.33 -19.13 1.91
C THR A 140 -10.40 -19.47 3.40
N SER A 141 -9.80 -20.60 3.78
CA SER A 141 -9.80 -21.06 5.17
C SER A 141 -9.22 -20.00 6.11
N ARG A 142 -9.94 -19.72 7.20
CA ARG A 142 -9.46 -18.83 8.27
C ARG A 142 -8.18 -19.32 8.95
N PHE A 143 -7.93 -20.64 8.93
CA PHE A 143 -6.75 -21.23 9.55
C PHE A 143 -5.48 -21.03 8.77
N GLU A 144 -5.59 -20.81 7.45
CA GLU A 144 -4.44 -20.55 6.57
C GLU A 144 -4.15 -19.05 6.42
N GLY A 145 -5.07 -18.19 6.88
CA GLY A 145 -4.89 -16.74 6.88
C GLY A 145 -4.56 -16.17 5.49
N THR A 146 -3.75 -15.12 5.48
CA THR A 146 -3.34 -14.43 4.24
C THR A 146 -2.49 -15.33 3.32
N ASP A 147 -1.74 -16.27 3.86
CA ASP A 147 -0.86 -17.14 3.06
C ASP A 147 -1.69 -18.15 2.26
N GLY A 148 -2.76 -18.71 2.83
CA GLY A 148 -3.73 -19.53 2.10
C GLY A 148 -4.45 -18.75 0.99
N ALA A 149 -4.80 -17.49 1.26
CA ALA A 149 -5.40 -16.63 0.23
C ALA A 149 -4.44 -16.37 -0.93
N GLN A 150 -3.14 -16.13 -0.67
CA GLN A 150 -2.12 -15.96 -1.71
C GLN A 150 -1.93 -17.24 -2.53
N GLU A 151 -1.93 -18.42 -1.88
CA GLU A 151 -1.82 -19.69 -2.58
C GLU A 151 -3.04 -19.92 -3.47
N ARG A 152 -4.24 -19.59 -2.99
CA ARG A 152 -5.47 -19.72 -3.80
C ARG A 152 -5.45 -18.80 -5.02
N ALA A 153 -5.02 -17.55 -4.86
CA ALA A 153 -4.89 -16.62 -5.99
C ALA A 153 -3.88 -17.14 -7.04
N ARG A 154 -2.75 -17.68 -6.58
CA ARG A 154 -1.75 -18.30 -7.48
C ARG A 154 -2.30 -19.49 -8.24
N GLN A 155 -3.05 -20.38 -7.58
CA GLN A 155 -3.69 -21.52 -8.23
C GLN A 155 -4.68 -21.09 -9.31
N ILE A 156 -5.50 -20.06 -9.04
CA ILE A 156 -6.46 -19.51 -10.00
C ILE A 156 -5.72 -18.95 -11.22
N SER A 157 -4.71 -18.12 -11.00
CA SER A 157 -3.91 -17.53 -12.08
C SER A 157 -3.21 -18.59 -12.93
N ASN A 158 -2.66 -19.63 -12.30
CA ASN A 158 -1.97 -20.71 -13.00
C ASN A 158 -2.95 -21.62 -13.79
N SER A 159 -4.20 -21.75 -13.34
CA SER A 159 -5.20 -22.56 -14.03
C SER A 159 -5.73 -21.92 -15.31
N ASP A 160 -5.73 -20.58 -15.37
CA ASP A 160 -6.13 -19.82 -16.56
C ASP A 160 -5.36 -18.48 -16.65
N PRO A 161 -4.10 -18.53 -17.12
CA PRO A 161 -3.28 -17.31 -17.25
C PRO A 161 -3.82 -16.33 -18.31
N SER A 162 -4.67 -16.81 -19.21
CA SER A 162 -5.28 -15.96 -20.24
C SER A 162 -6.40 -15.09 -19.68
N ALA A 163 -7.15 -15.58 -18.70
CA ALA A 163 -8.28 -14.89 -18.08
C ALA A 163 -7.87 -13.97 -16.92
N TYR A 164 -6.73 -14.22 -16.26
CA TYR A 164 -6.36 -13.50 -15.04
C TYR A 164 -5.02 -12.77 -15.18
N PHE A 165 -4.95 -11.59 -14.58
CA PHE A 165 -3.70 -10.91 -14.23
C PHE A 165 -3.55 -10.94 -12.70
N TYR A 166 -2.57 -11.70 -12.18
CA TYR A 166 -2.27 -11.77 -10.76
C TYR A 166 -1.28 -10.68 -10.37
N ALA A 167 -1.75 -9.69 -9.63
CA ALA A 167 -0.97 -8.50 -9.26
C ALA A 167 0.19 -8.81 -8.31
N ASP A 168 0.03 -9.80 -7.42
CA ASP A 168 1.01 -10.31 -6.45
C ASP A 168 1.81 -9.22 -5.75
N GLN A 169 1.14 -8.39 -4.94
CA GLN A 169 1.74 -7.23 -4.28
C GLN A 169 3.00 -7.56 -3.43
N TYR A 170 3.20 -8.81 -3.05
CA TYR A 170 4.35 -9.24 -2.24
C TYR A 170 5.60 -9.58 -3.05
N LYS A 171 5.43 -9.73 -4.37
CA LYS A 171 6.49 -10.07 -5.33
C LYS A 171 6.69 -9.00 -6.39
N ASN A 172 5.65 -8.26 -6.74
CA ASN A 172 5.67 -7.31 -7.84
C ASN A 172 6.52 -6.08 -7.50
N ASP A 173 7.60 -5.89 -8.24
CA ASP A 173 8.52 -4.76 -8.08
C ASP A 173 7.84 -3.40 -8.21
N ASN A 174 6.74 -3.31 -8.96
CA ASN A 174 6.00 -2.06 -9.12
C ASN A 174 5.39 -1.57 -7.80
N ASN A 175 5.30 -2.42 -6.77
CA ASN A 175 4.92 -2.02 -5.43
C ASN A 175 5.99 -1.07 -4.84
N TRP A 176 7.26 -1.47 -4.76
CA TRP A 176 8.29 -0.59 -4.21
C TRP A 176 8.66 0.55 -5.17
N LYS A 177 8.62 0.33 -6.49
CA LYS A 177 8.84 1.36 -7.50
C LYS A 177 7.85 2.51 -7.39
N ALA A 178 6.60 2.26 -7.00
CA ALA A 178 5.63 3.30 -6.73
C ALA A 178 6.14 4.32 -5.71
N HIS A 179 6.72 3.85 -4.63
CA HIS A 179 7.25 4.71 -3.56
C HIS A 179 8.58 5.37 -3.93
N TYR A 180 9.41 4.66 -4.70
CA TYR A 180 10.66 5.21 -5.22
C TYR A 180 10.42 6.41 -6.13
N PHE A 181 9.41 6.35 -7.02
CA PHE A 181 9.12 7.39 -7.99
C PHE A 181 8.13 8.46 -7.50
N SER A 182 7.46 8.26 -6.36
CA SER A 182 6.50 9.24 -5.87
C SER A 182 6.72 9.63 -4.40
N THR A 183 6.61 8.70 -3.44
CA THR A 183 6.68 9.03 -2.00
C THR A 183 8.00 9.69 -1.59
N ALA A 184 9.12 9.14 -2.05
CA ALA A 184 10.44 9.68 -1.71
C ALA A 184 10.69 11.05 -2.36
N PRO A 185 10.44 11.28 -3.67
CA PRO A 185 10.51 12.62 -4.25
C PRO A 185 9.67 13.66 -3.51
N GLU A 186 8.43 13.34 -3.18
CA GLU A 186 7.56 14.25 -2.43
C GLU A 186 8.13 14.62 -1.05
N ILE A 187 8.82 13.69 -0.38
CA ILE A 187 9.49 13.94 0.90
C ILE A 187 10.74 14.81 0.68
N ILE A 188 11.57 14.50 -0.30
CA ILE A 188 12.80 15.22 -0.62
C ILE A 188 12.49 16.68 -1.00
N ASP A 189 11.48 16.88 -1.84
CA ASP A 189 11.08 18.22 -2.30
C ASP A 189 10.56 19.08 -1.14
N ALA A 190 9.78 18.47 -0.22
CA ALA A 190 9.23 19.18 0.93
C ALA A 190 10.26 19.40 2.06
N LEU A 191 11.19 18.46 2.26
CA LEU A 191 12.17 18.44 3.34
C LEU A 191 13.53 17.95 2.86
N PRO A 192 14.29 18.76 2.09
CA PRO A 192 15.60 18.34 1.57
C PRO A 192 16.65 18.09 2.66
N GLY A 193 16.42 18.57 3.88
CA GLY A 193 17.25 18.32 5.06
C GLY A 193 16.84 17.11 5.90
N ILE A 194 16.01 16.20 5.39
CA ILE A 194 15.65 14.96 6.09
C ILE A 194 16.88 14.18 6.53
N THR A 195 16.87 13.70 7.79
CA THR A 195 17.97 12.92 8.36
C THR A 195 17.58 11.48 8.71
N HIS A 196 16.29 11.24 9.01
CA HIS A 196 15.79 9.93 9.41
C HIS A 196 14.45 9.63 8.74
N PHE A 197 14.32 8.45 8.16
CA PHE A 197 13.06 7.93 7.64
C PHE A 197 12.66 6.68 8.43
N VAL A 198 11.45 6.69 8.98
CA VAL A 198 10.94 5.64 9.88
C VAL A 198 9.64 5.10 9.33
N ALA A 199 9.56 3.80 9.04
CA ALA A 199 8.32 3.21 8.53
C ALA A 199 8.17 1.72 8.88
N GLY A 200 6.91 1.31 9.11
CA GLY A 200 6.51 -0.06 9.40
C GLY A 200 6.53 -0.98 8.18
N LEU A 201 6.79 -2.24 8.43
CA LEU A 201 6.90 -3.28 7.41
C LEU A 201 5.60 -4.09 7.28
N GLY A 202 4.91 -3.95 6.14
CA GLY A 202 3.82 -4.82 5.71
C GLY A 202 4.23 -5.59 4.47
N THR A 203 3.86 -5.11 3.27
CA THR A 203 4.42 -5.62 2.00
C THR A 203 5.89 -5.21 1.81
N THR A 204 6.39 -4.33 2.63
CA THR A 204 7.71 -3.69 2.62
C THR A 204 7.93 -2.65 1.53
N GLY A 205 7.05 -2.55 0.54
CA GLY A 205 7.20 -1.67 -0.62
C GLY A 205 7.42 -0.20 -0.26
N THR A 206 6.68 0.33 0.72
CA THR A 206 6.83 1.72 1.18
C THR A 206 8.23 1.98 1.72
N PHE A 207 8.71 1.11 2.61
CA PHE A 207 10.05 1.24 3.20
C PHE A 207 11.14 1.07 2.15
N VAL A 208 11.06 0.01 1.34
CA VAL A 208 12.08 -0.31 0.33
C VAL A 208 12.16 0.76 -0.75
N GLY A 209 11.03 1.17 -1.31
CA GLY A 209 11.02 2.16 -2.39
C GLY A 209 11.45 3.54 -1.92
N THR A 210 10.89 4.01 -0.81
CA THR A 210 11.27 5.31 -0.25
C THR A 210 12.72 5.30 0.22
N GLY A 211 13.14 4.26 0.94
CA GLY A 211 14.49 4.15 1.48
C GLY A 211 15.56 4.11 0.40
N ARG A 212 15.38 3.34 -0.67
CA ARG A 212 16.33 3.31 -1.80
C ARG A 212 16.54 4.70 -2.40
N ARG A 213 15.44 5.41 -2.68
CA ARG A 213 15.53 6.75 -3.26
C ARG A 213 16.14 7.78 -2.31
N LEU A 214 15.84 7.68 -1.01
CA LEU A 214 16.45 8.54 0.01
C LEU A 214 17.96 8.30 0.15
N LYS A 215 18.42 7.03 0.12
CA LYS A 215 19.85 6.69 0.15
C LYS A 215 20.59 7.16 -1.10
N GLU A 216 19.95 7.15 -2.26
CA GLU A 216 20.53 7.72 -3.50
C GLU A 216 20.63 9.26 -3.42
N PHE A 217 19.64 9.91 -2.80
CA PHE A 217 19.65 11.36 -2.61
C PHE A 217 20.71 11.79 -1.60
N ASN A 218 20.78 11.12 -0.47
CA ASN A 218 21.80 11.35 0.56
C ASN A 218 22.03 10.04 1.35
N PRO A 219 23.22 9.40 1.21
CA PRO A 219 23.53 8.14 1.88
C PRO A 219 23.59 8.23 3.42
N ASP A 220 23.72 9.44 3.98
CA ASP A 220 23.76 9.66 5.43
C ASP A 220 22.38 9.59 6.09
N ILE A 221 21.29 9.66 5.32
CA ILE A 221 19.93 9.51 5.83
C ILE A 221 19.79 8.13 6.47
N LYS A 222 19.40 8.10 7.74
CA LYS A 222 19.14 6.85 8.47
C LYS A 222 17.77 6.30 8.15
N LEU A 223 17.73 5.01 7.82
CA LEU A 223 16.52 4.28 7.51
C LEU A 223 16.20 3.32 8.65
N ILE A 224 15.09 3.55 9.34
CA ILE A 224 14.65 2.76 10.48
C ILE A 224 13.38 2.02 10.11
N SER A 225 13.46 0.69 10.05
CA SER A 225 12.28 -0.14 9.86
C SER A 225 11.61 -0.44 11.19
N LEU A 226 10.28 -0.55 11.15
CA LEU A 226 9.48 -0.92 12.32
C LEU A 226 8.72 -2.22 12.05
N GLN A 227 8.64 -3.07 13.06
CA GLN A 227 7.80 -4.25 13.07
C GLN A 227 7.07 -4.40 14.41
N PRO A 228 6.03 -5.23 14.51
CA PRO A 228 5.42 -5.55 15.80
C PRO A 228 6.43 -6.27 16.71
N ASP A 229 6.27 -6.13 18.02
CA ASP A 229 7.08 -6.83 19.01
C ASP A 229 6.74 -8.31 19.17
N THR A 230 5.59 -8.74 18.65
CA THR A 230 5.11 -10.12 18.71
C THR A 230 4.36 -10.52 17.45
N ALA A 231 4.27 -11.84 17.20
CA ALA A 231 3.51 -12.39 16.07
C ALA A 231 2.00 -12.13 16.18
N LEU A 232 1.45 -12.11 17.42
CA LEU A 232 0.05 -11.78 17.70
C LEU A 232 -0.05 -10.32 18.08
N HIS A 233 -0.39 -9.46 17.13
CA HIS A 233 -0.47 -8.02 17.31
C HIS A 233 -1.74 -7.41 16.70
N GLY A 234 -2.13 -6.23 17.18
CA GLY A 234 -3.24 -5.44 16.65
C GLY A 234 -2.85 -4.39 15.59
N LEU A 235 -1.63 -4.44 15.07
CA LEU A 235 -1.09 -3.48 14.10
C LEU A 235 -1.41 -3.93 12.68
N GLU A 236 -2.65 -3.76 12.28
CA GLU A 236 -3.13 -4.26 11.02
C GLU A 236 -2.36 -3.70 9.82
N GLY A 237 -2.04 -4.59 8.87
CA GLY A 237 -1.23 -4.27 7.68
C GLY A 237 0.27 -4.39 7.90
N TRP A 238 0.74 -4.56 9.14
CA TRP A 238 2.13 -4.88 9.46
C TRP A 238 2.38 -6.39 9.47
N LYS A 239 3.64 -6.78 9.36
CA LYS A 239 4.11 -8.16 9.46
C LYS A 239 5.20 -8.27 10.51
N HIS A 240 5.13 -9.30 11.34
CA HIS A 240 6.23 -9.76 12.17
C HIS A 240 7.08 -10.70 11.30
N LEU A 241 8.18 -10.17 10.73
CA LEU A 241 8.92 -10.86 9.66
C LEU A 241 9.59 -12.16 10.08
N GLU A 242 9.81 -12.37 11.37
CA GLU A 242 10.38 -13.63 11.89
C GLU A 242 9.40 -14.81 11.81
N THR A 243 8.08 -14.52 11.83
CA THR A 243 7.05 -15.57 11.84
C THR A 243 6.16 -15.56 10.60
N ALA A 244 6.11 -14.46 9.86
CA ALA A 244 5.32 -14.34 8.65
C ALA A 244 6.17 -14.65 7.41
N LYS A 245 5.50 -15.07 6.32
CA LYS A 245 6.17 -15.19 5.02
C LYS A 245 6.75 -13.85 4.60
N VAL A 246 8.06 -13.80 4.45
CA VAL A 246 8.78 -12.58 4.06
C VAL A 246 8.42 -12.21 2.62
N PRO A 247 8.01 -10.96 2.34
CA PRO A 247 7.77 -10.49 0.99
C PRO A 247 9.03 -10.59 0.11
N GLN A 248 8.88 -11.01 -1.14
CA GLN A 248 10.04 -11.17 -2.05
C GLN A 248 10.71 -9.84 -2.43
N ILE A 249 9.97 -8.73 -2.33
CA ILE A 249 10.50 -7.38 -2.57
C ILE A 249 11.26 -6.80 -1.37
N PHE A 250 11.32 -7.51 -0.24
CA PHE A 250 12.04 -7.07 0.96
C PHE A 250 13.55 -7.10 0.75
N ASP A 251 14.23 -6.03 1.17
CA ASP A 251 15.69 -5.96 1.22
C ASP A 251 16.13 -5.76 2.68
N SER A 252 16.60 -6.83 3.32
CA SER A 252 17.01 -6.84 4.73
C SER A 252 18.26 -5.98 5.02
N ARG A 253 19.01 -5.60 3.99
CA ARG A 253 20.24 -4.81 4.12
C ARG A 253 20.00 -3.32 4.01
N LEU A 254 18.76 -2.91 3.67
CA LEU A 254 18.45 -1.51 3.42
C LEU A 254 18.29 -0.70 4.71
N ALA A 255 17.75 -1.31 5.76
CA ALA A 255 17.55 -0.64 7.05
C ALA A 255 18.90 -0.48 7.80
N ASP A 256 19.17 0.73 8.29
CA ASP A 256 20.28 0.97 9.21
C ASP A 256 19.95 0.43 10.62
N GLU A 257 18.66 0.48 11.02
CA GLU A 257 18.15 -0.02 12.29
C GLU A 257 16.78 -0.67 12.12
N ASN A 258 16.46 -1.65 13.00
CA ASN A 258 15.16 -2.29 13.07
C ASN A 258 14.62 -2.15 14.49
N HIS A 259 13.44 -1.54 14.64
CA HIS A 259 12.81 -1.32 15.94
C HIS A 259 11.47 -2.04 16.04
N GLU A 260 11.11 -2.41 17.25
CA GLU A 260 9.84 -3.04 17.58
C GLU A 260 8.86 -2.02 18.18
N VAL A 261 7.58 -2.19 17.86
CA VAL A 261 6.50 -1.37 18.39
C VAL A 261 5.41 -2.25 19.00
N LYS A 262 5.11 -2.01 20.26
CA LYS A 262 4.00 -2.67 20.98
C LYS A 262 2.66 -2.14 20.53
N THR A 263 1.67 -3.03 20.43
CA THR A 263 0.29 -2.67 20.10
C THR A 263 -0.28 -1.63 21.07
N GLU A 264 -0.03 -1.80 22.38
CA GLU A 264 -0.49 -0.88 23.43
C GLU A 264 0.05 0.53 23.24
N LYS A 265 1.33 0.63 22.80
CA LYS A 265 1.95 1.93 22.53
C LYS A 265 1.31 2.65 21.34
N ALA A 266 0.93 1.90 20.30
CA ALA A 266 0.16 2.47 19.19
C ALA A 266 -1.21 2.98 19.68
N TYR A 267 -1.89 2.24 20.57
CA TYR A 267 -3.17 2.67 21.12
C TYR A 267 -3.07 3.93 22.01
N GLU A 268 -1.98 4.08 22.77
CA GLU A 268 -1.70 5.33 23.49
C GLU A 268 -1.55 6.51 22.51
N ILE A 269 -0.85 6.29 21.39
CA ILE A 269 -0.68 7.33 20.36
C ILE A 269 -2.01 7.67 19.68
N ILE A 270 -2.93 6.70 19.44
CA ILE A 270 -4.26 7.03 18.92
C ILE A 270 -4.95 8.05 19.80
N ARG A 271 -5.02 7.81 21.12
CA ARG A 271 -5.64 8.74 22.09
C ARG A 271 -4.97 10.11 22.09
N SER A 272 -3.63 10.13 22.15
CA SER A 272 -2.88 11.36 22.23
C SER A 272 -2.96 12.19 20.95
N ALA A 273 -2.85 11.54 19.79
CA ALA A 273 -2.93 12.20 18.48
C ALA A 273 -4.34 12.77 18.23
N TRP A 274 -5.39 12.01 18.58
CA TRP A 274 -6.76 12.51 18.51
C TRP A 274 -6.97 13.74 19.37
N LYS A 275 -6.54 13.69 20.63
CA LYS A 275 -6.76 14.78 21.59
C LYS A 275 -5.93 16.04 21.30
N HIS A 276 -4.72 15.89 20.79
CA HIS A 276 -3.77 17.00 20.75
C HIS A 276 -3.33 17.41 19.35
N GLU A 277 -3.35 16.52 18.33
CA GLU A 277 -2.91 16.82 16.96
C GLU A 277 -4.07 16.90 15.97
N ASP A 278 -5.30 16.60 16.41
CA ASP A 278 -6.48 16.47 15.52
C ASP A 278 -6.25 15.42 14.41
N LEU A 279 -5.62 14.30 14.80
CA LEU A 279 -5.32 13.19 13.90
C LEU A 279 -6.09 11.94 14.32
N TYR A 280 -7.05 11.53 13.48
CA TYR A 280 -7.80 10.29 13.66
C TYR A 280 -7.03 9.14 13.00
N LEU A 281 -6.15 8.47 13.76
CA LEU A 281 -5.18 7.51 13.26
C LEU A 281 -5.70 6.08 13.31
N SER A 282 -5.37 5.30 12.28
CA SER A 282 -5.44 3.83 12.33
C SER A 282 -4.37 3.25 13.27
N PRO A 283 -4.50 1.99 13.72
CA PRO A 283 -3.47 1.33 14.52
C PRO A 283 -2.07 1.33 13.85
N SER A 284 -2.01 1.10 12.53
CA SER A 284 -0.73 1.12 11.81
C SER A 284 -0.13 2.52 11.69
N SER A 285 -0.94 3.55 11.51
CA SER A 285 -0.47 4.95 11.49
C SER A 285 0.05 5.38 12.87
N ALA A 286 -0.66 5.01 13.90
CA ALA A 286 -0.26 5.28 15.28
C ALA A 286 1.04 4.54 15.66
N ALA A 287 1.20 3.30 15.20
CA ALA A 287 2.43 2.53 15.40
C ALA A 287 3.62 3.17 14.69
N ASN A 288 3.45 3.64 13.45
CA ASN A 288 4.49 4.39 12.74
C ASN A 288 4.88 5.66 13.52
N LEU A 289 3.89 6.39 14.01
CA LEU A 289 4.14 7.60 14.78
C LEU A 289 4.82 7.31 16.13
N ALA A 290 4.43 6.21 16.80
CA ALA A 290 5.07 5.77 18.05
C ALA A 290 6.56 5.46 17.83
N GLY A 291 6.89 4.67 16.82
CA GLY A 291 8.28 4.34 16.47
C GLY A 291 9.09 5.58 16.05
N ALA A 292 8.47 6.49 15.28
CA ALA A 292 9.13 7.74 14.90
C ALA A 292 9.40 8.66 16.11
N ILE A 293 8.48 8.74 17.07
CA ILE A 293 8.68 9.46 18.34
C ILE A 293 9.81 8.80 19.12
N GLN A 294 9.86 7.49 19.23
CA GLN A 294 10.91 6.75 19.92
C GLN A 294 12.29 7.09 19.32
N VAL A 295 12.43 7.07 18.00
CA VAL A 295 13.67 7.49 17.32
C VAL A 295 13.97 8.95 17.59
N ALA A 296 13.03 9.85 17.40
CA ALA A 296 13.22 11.29 17.59
C ALA A 296 13.65 11.65 19.03
N GLN A 297 13.22 10.88 20.02
CA GLN A 297 13.61 11.06 21.44
C GLN A 297 15.08 10.78 21.70
N THR A 298 15.77 10.01 20.90
CA THR A 298 17.19 9.69 21.07
C THR A 298 18.12 10.75 20.47
N LEU A 299 17.61 11.54 19.50
CA LEU A 299 18.41 12.47 18.71
C LEU A 299 18.71 13.78 19.47
N LYS A 300 19.87 14.36 19.23
CA LYS A 300 20.22 15.73 19.63
C LYS A 300 19.68 16.77 18.65
N GLU A 301 19.77 16.45 17.37
CA GLU A 301 19.26 17.25 16.25
C GLU A 301 18.85 16.36 15.09
N GLY A 302 17.94 16.82 14.23
CA GLY A 302 17.54 16.13 13.03
C GLY A 302 16.10 16.35 12.60
N ILE A 303 15.80 15.89 11.40
CA ILE A 303 14.47 15.88 10.81
C ILE A 303 14.06 14.43 10.58
N VAL A 304 13.08 13.98 11.34
CA VAL A 304 12.50 12.62 11.27
C VAL A 304 11.22 12.68 10.47
N VAL A 305 11.09 11.78 9.51
CA VAL A 305 9.88 11.63 8.70
C VAL A 305 9.32 10.22 8.85
N THR A 306 8.01 10.13 9.07
CA THR A 306 7.28 8.85 9.07
C THR A 306 6.08 8.89 8.12
N ILE A 307 5.49 7.71 7.88
CA ILE A 307 4.31 7.52 7.06
C ILE A 307 3.10 7.24 7.95
N LEU A 308 1.98 7.88 7.68
CA LEU A 308 0.68 7.51 8.23
C LEU A 308 -0.11 6.82 7.13
N PRO A 309 -0.13 5.48 7.07
CA PRO A 309 -0.66 4.70 5.94
C PRO A 309 -2.13 4.98 5.62
N ASP A 310 -2.97 5.16 6.64
CA ASP A 310 -4.39 5.46 6.54
C ASP A 310 -4.90 6.11 7.84
N ASN A 311 -6.17 6.52 7.83
CA ASN A 311 -6.82 7.07 9.01
C ASN A 311 -7.71 6.03 9.73
N GLY A 312 -8.39 6.48 10.78
CA GLY A 312 -9.23 5.64 11.65
C GLY A 312 -10.59 5.22 11.06
N ASP A 313 -11.02 5.81 9.94
CA ASP A 313 -12.40 5.65 9.43
C ASP A 313 -12.81 4.19 9.20
N LYS A 314 -11.86 3.33 8.80
CA LYS A 314 -12.09 1.90 8.54
C LYS A 314 -11.88 1.01 9.76
N TYR A 315 -11.70 1.59 10.94
CA TYR A 315 -11.34 0.90 12.19
C TYR A 315 -12.22 1.34 13.37
N ALA A 316 -13.40 1.83 13.08
CA ALA A 316 -14.30 2.42 14.09
C ALA A 316 -14.57 1.49 15.28
N GLU A 317 -14.77 0.17 15.04
CA GLU A 317 -14.99 -0.80 16.13
C GLU A 317 -13.83 -0.89 17.13
N ILE A 318 -12.58 -0.80 16.61
CA ILE A 318 -11.37 -0.86 17.44
C ILE A 318 -11.14 0.49 18.10
N ILE A 319 -11.23 1.58 17.34
CA ILE A 319 -10.91 2.92 17.83
C ILE A 319 -11.90 3.39 18.87
N ASN A 320 -13.20 3.10 18.74
CA ASN A 320 -14.21 3.43 19.75
C ASN A 320 -13.99 2.73 21.10
N LYS A 321 -13.25 1.61 21.12
CA LYS A 321 -12.84 0.94 22.37
C LYS A 321 -11.57 1.54 22.96
N ILE A 322 -10.79 2.24 22.13
CA ILE A 322 -9.52 2.86 22.53
C ILE A 322 -9.74 4.28 23.06
N LEU A 323 -10.60 5.06 22.41
CA LEU A 323 -10.96 6.44 22.79
C LEU A 323 -11.93 6.46 23.96
#